data_44455091983e92a568591cfb6d8034ec
#
_entry.id   44455091983e92a568591cfb6d8034ec
#
_cell.length_a   1.000
_cell.length_b   1.000
_cell.length_c   1.000
_cell.angle_alpha   90.00
_cell.angle_beta   90.00
_cell.angle_gamma   90.00
#
_symmetry.space_group_name_H-M   'P 1'
#
loop_
_entity.id
_entity.type
_entity.pdbx_description
1 polymer ?
#
loop_
_entity_poly.entity_id
_entity_poly.type
_entity_poly.pdbx_seq_one_letter_code
_entity_poly.pdbx_strand_id
1 'polypeptide(L)'
;MKHLMKKAVKAAVFAALTTLALTAFASAEGEMAIGAGCTTGTSLRMRSDPNTSSAIVTTLNKSVAVALLDDSVPGWYKINYNGSTGYVSSDYLILDQDNIFTTYGRVPEGTVNVRAAATTESESLATIDAGTVVTVNGLVNGWYDVTCQYGTEGYVRSDLLVLTSNATSGKGSSIVETALSHLGTRYVYGGASAGGFDCSGFTMYIYKQFGYNLPHSATSQWLSGMGTKIYSISELQPGDLVFFNDPSRNKGKACSHAGI
;
A
#
# COMPACT_ATOMS: atom_id res chain seq x y z
N MET A 1 -25.07 -83.58 10.43
CA MET A 1 -24.36 -82.58 11.23
C MET A 1 -23.75 -81.58 10.26
N LYS A 2 -24.31 -80.42 10.23
CA LYS A 2 -24.03 -79.43 9.14
C LYS A 2 -22.88 -78.50 9.53
N HIS A 3 -21.82 -78.45 8.74
CA HIS A 3 -20.74 -77.54 8.85
C HIS A 3 -21.16 -76.16 8.32
N LEU A 4 -21.13 -75.15 9.20
CA LEU A 4 -21.34 -73.77 8.81
C LEU A 4 -20.00 -73.09 8.55
N MET A 5 -19.68 -72.84 7.31
CA MET A 5 -18.50 -72.01 6.90
C MET A 5 -18.83 -70.61 7.00
N LYS A 6 -18.20 -69.89 7.94
CA LYS A 6 -18.22 -68.43 8.02
C LYS A 6 -17.25 -67.83 6.96
N LYS A 7 -17.80 -67.16 5.94
CA LYS A 7 -17.04 -66.35 5.01
C LYS A 7 -16.70 -65.00 5.69
N ALA A 8 -15.40 -64.77 5.92
CA ALA A 8 -14.89 -63.49 6.31
C ALA A 8 -14.82 -62.56 5.08
N VAL A 9 -15.61 -61.49 5.08
CA VAL A 9 -15.51 -60.41 4.10
C VAL A 9 -14.43 -59.47 4.60
N LYS A 10 -13.31 -59.40 3.89
CA LYS A 10 -12.29 -58.36 4.10
C LYS A 10 -12.79 -57.04 3.44
N ALA A 11 -13.20 -56.08 4.25
CA ALA A 11 -13.42 -54.74 3.78
C ALA A 11 -12.07 -54.07 3.56
N ALA A 12 -11.73 -53.79 2.31
CA ALA A 12 -10.59 -52.95 1.97
C ALA A 12 -10.99 -51.49 2.18
N VAL A 13 -10.46 -50.86 3.22
CA VAL A 13 -10.59 -49.41 3.42
C VAL A 13 -9.58 -48.77 2.48
N PHE A 14 -10.06 -48.20 1.37
CA PHE A 14 -9.29 -47.28 0.55
C PHE A 14 -9.21 -45.95 1.30
N ALA A 15 -8.08 -45.69 1.97
CA ALA A 15 -7.72 -44.38 2.43
C ALA A 15 -7.30 -43.55 1.19
N ALA A 16 -8.22 -42.75 0.69
CA ALA A 16 -7.88 -41.68 -0.27
C ALA A 16 -7.06 -40.65 0.45
N LEU A 17 -5.72 -40.69 0.30
CA LEU A 17 -4.86 -39.55 0.62
C LEU A 17 -5.18 -38.45 -0.39
N THR A 18 -6.04 -37.55 -0.02
CA THR A 18 -6.11 -36.22 -0.68
C THR A 18 -4.85 -35.47 -0.28
N THR A 19 -3.82 -35.54 -1.11
CA THR A 19 -2.72 -34.56 -1.07
C THR A 19 -3.33 -33.22 -1.42
N LEU A 20 -3.64 -32.44 -0.38
CA LEU A 20 -3.89 -31.02 -0.53
C LEU A 20 -2.57 -30.43 -1.02
N ALA A 21 -2.45 -30.21 -2.33
CA ALA A 21 -1.36 -29.43 -2.87
C ALA A 21 -1.51 -28.01 -2.29
N LEU A 22 -0.76 -27.73 -1.22
CA LEU A 22 -0.50 -26.39 -0.78
C LEU A 22 0.28 -25.75 -1.93
N THR A 23 -0.42 -25.08 -2.83
CA THR A 23 0.22 -24.14 -3.74
C THR A 23 0.76 -23.04 -2.85
N ALA A 24 2.02 -23.18 -2.43
CA ALA A 24 2.78 -22.06 -1.98
C ALA A 24 2.78 -21.08 -3.15
N PHE A 25 1.99 -20.02 -3.03
CA PHE A 25 2.23 -18.84 -3.82
C PHE A 25 3.63 -18.38 -3.38
N ALA A 26 4.63 -18.75 -4.13
CA ALA A 26 5.90 -18.09 -4.11
C ALA A 26 5.58 -16.67 -4.61
N SER A 27 5.28 -15.75 -3.71
CA SER A 27 5.43 -14.33 -4.01
C SER A 27 6.86 -14.19 -4.49
N ALA A 28 7.05 -13.66 -5.68
CA ALA A 28 8.39 -13.33 -6.16
C ALA A 28 9.06 -12.56 -5.02
N GLU A 29 10.19 -13.08 -4.52
CA GLU A 29 10.89 -12.41 -3.43
C GLU A 29 11.29 -11.03 -3.94
N GLY A 30 10.71 -10.01 -3.34
CA GLY A 30 11.03 -8.62 -3.62
C GLY A 30 12.47 -8.31 -3.19
N GLU A 31 13.03 -7.28 -3.74
CA GLU A 31 14.36 -6.80 -3.35
C GLU A 31 14.29 -6.21 -1.94
N MET A 32 15.08 -6.76 -1.01
CA MET A 32 15.06 -6.33 0.38
C MET A 32 15.81 -5.00 0.57
N ALA A 33 15.33 -4.18 1.47
CA ALA A 33 15.99 -2.92 1.82
C ALA A 33 17.34 -3.16 2.50
N ILE A 34 18.31 -2.35 2.11
CA ILE A 34 19.63 -2.26 2.76
C ILE A 34 19.74 -1.03 3.68
N GLY A 35 18.76 -0.14 3.62
CA GLY A 35 18.67 1.07 4.42
C GLY A 35 17.33 1.78 4.20
N ALA A 36 17.24 2.97 4.76
CA ALA A 36 16.15 3.89 4.51
C ALA A 36 16.69 5.30 4.27
N GLY A 37 15.90 6.13 3.63
CA GLY A 37 16.27 7.51 3.39
C GLY A 37 15.06 8.44 3.45
N CYS A 38 15.36 9.73 3.58
CA CYS A 38 14.39 10.80 3.54
C CYS A 38 14.75 11.81 2.45
N THR A 39 13.79 12.14 1.60
CA THR A 39 14.00 13.09 0.52
C THR A 39 14.15 14.52 1.04
N THR A 40 15.11 15.27 0.47
CA THR A 40 15.39 16.67 0.83
C THR A 40 14.88 17.67 -0.21
N GLY A 41 14.65 17.23 -1.45
CA GLY A 41 14.20 18.07 -2.56
C GLY A 41 12.69 18.05 -2.76
N THR A 42 12.14 19.16 -3.22
CA THR A 42 10.78 19.22 -3.78
C THR A 42 10.79 18.76 -5.23
N SER A 43 9.79 17.94 -5.62
CA SER A 43 9.68 17.42 -6.99
C SER A 43 10.90 16.59 -7.44
N LEU A 44 11.51 15.81 -6.52
CA LEU A 44 12.58 14.90 -6.83
C LEU A 44 12.10 13.82 -7.80
N ARG A 45 12.74 13.71 -8.95
CA ARG A 45 12.36 12.73 -9.98
C ARG A 45 12.94 11.36 -9.65
N MET A 46 12.09 10.36 -9.48
CA MET A 46 12.47 8.96 -9.47
C MET A 46 12.45 8.45 -10.90
N ARG A 47 13.52 7.82 -11.36
CA ARG A 47 13.75 7.45 -12.75
C ARG A 47 13.91 5.94 -12.92
N SER A 48 13.64 5.43 -14.12
CA SER A 48 13.81 4.01 -14.45
C SER A 48 15.27 3.54 -14.39
N ASP A 49 16.22 4.42 -14.68
CA ASP A 49 17.65 4.12 -14.74
C ASP A 49 18.46 5.25 -14.09
N PRO A 50 19.70 4.98 -13.63
CA PRO A 50 20.53 5.94 -12.91
C PRO A 50 21.16 6.97 -13.84
N ASN A 51 20.33 7.73 -14.55
CA ASN A 51 20.75 8.85 -15.42
C ASN A 51 19.63 9.86 -15.59
N THR A 52 19.97 11.10 -15.98
CA THR A 52 19.02 12.21 -16.11
C THR A 52 18.14 12.17 -17.36
N SER A 53 18.44 11.31 -18.33
CA SER A 53 17.72 11.17 -19.60
C SER A 53 16.70 10.03 -19.58
N SER A 54 16.76 9.12 -18.59
CA SER A 54 15.82 8.01 -18.47
C SER A 54 14.40 8.46 -18.09
N ALA A 55 13.43 7.57 -18.31
CA ALA A 55 12.02 7.82 -18.01
C ALA A 55 11.80 8.18 -16.54
N ILE A 56 10.87 9.08 -16.29
CA ILE A 56 10.44 9.43 -14.93
C ILE A 56 9.36 8.42 -14.52
N VAL A 57 9.63 7.65 -13.46
CA VAL A 57 8.69 6.72 -12.85
C VAL A 57 7.65 7.49 -12.05
N THR A 58 8.13 8.38 -11.17
CA THR A 58 7.29 9.27 -10.36
C THR A 58 8.11 10.46 -9.84
N THR A 59 7.45 11.35 -9.09
CA THR A 59 8.08 12.51 -8.48
C THR A 59 7.78 12.51 -6.99
N LEU A 60 8.82 12.69 -6.17
CA LEU A 60 8.72 12.69 -4.71
C LEU A 60 8.79 14.11 -4.18
N ASN A 61 7.99 14.38 -3.15
CA ASN A 61 8.06 15.62 -2.40
C ASN A 61 9.19 15.56 -1.36
N LYS A 62 9.47 16.70 -0.74
CA LYS A 62 10.39 16.77 0.40
C LYS A 62 9.85 16.00 1.60
N SER A 63 10.75 15.44 2.40
CA SER A 63 10.46 14.72 3.65
C SER A 63 9.65 13.43 3.46
N VAL A 64 9.84 12.76 2.33
CA VAL A 64 9.25 11.46 2.05
C VAL A 64 10.24 10.37 2.44
N ALA A 65 9.77 9.42 3.26
CA ALA A 65 10.55 8.22 3.60
C ALA A 65 10.53 7.22 2.43
N VAL A 66 11.69 6.64 2.13
CA VAL A 66 11.87 5.65 1.07
C VAL A 66 12.76 4.51 1.55
N ALA A 67 12.52 3.30 1.08
CA ALA A 67 13.44 2.19 1.29
C ALA A 67 14.62 2.31 0.32
N LEU A 68 15.84 2.19 0.82
CA LEU A 68 17.05 2.09 0.01
C LEU A 68 17.28 0.63 -0.36
N LEU A 69 17.40 0.34 -1.65
CA LEU A 69 17.61 -1.00 -2.18
C LEU A 69 19.04 -1.22 -2.66
N ASP A 70 19.69 -0.20 -3.24
CA ASP A 70 21.04 -0.27 -3.76
C ASP A 70 21.70 1.11 -3.75
N ASP A 71 22.95 1.19 -3.33
CA ASP A 71 23.80 2.38 -3.30
C ASP A 71 25.09 2.22 -4.11
N SER A 72 25.21 1.15 -4.89
CA SER A 72 26.43 0.80 -5.64
C SER A 72 26.71 1.72 -6.83
N VAL A 73 25.72 2.49 -7.30
CA VAL A 73 25.87 3.37 -8.46
C VAL A 73 26.26 4.78 -8.01
N PRO A 74 27.48 5.27 -8.35
CA PRO A 74 27.92 6.59 -7.92
C PRO A 74 26.95 7.71 -8.34
N GLY A 75 26.51 8.51 -7.36
CA GLY A 75 25.59 9.63 -7.57
C GLY A 75 24.11 9.25 -7.64
N TRP A 76 23.79 7.96 -7.52
CA TRP A 76 22.41 7.45 -7.60
C TRP A 76 22.14 6.41 -6.54
N TYR A 77 20.90 6.46 -5.98
CA TYR A 77 20.37 5.44 -5.10
C TYR A 77 19.16 4.77 -5.75
N LYS A 78 19.14 3.43 -5.72
CA LYS A 78 17.94 2.66 -6.05
C LYS A 78 17.05 2.61 -4.84
N ILE A 79 15.81 3.01 -5.01
CA ILE A 79 14.85 3.11 -3.92
C ILE A 79 13.54 2.40 -4.26
N ASN A 80 12.79 2.02 -3.21
CA ASN A 80 11.38 1.71 -3.31
C ASN A 80 10.57 2.85 -2.68
N TYR A 81 9.61 3.35 -3.42
CA TYR A 81 8.63 4.30 -2.97
C TYR A 81 7.24 3.85 -3.39
N ASN A 82 6.36 3.66 -2.43
CA ASN A 82 4.97 3.25 -2.64
C ASN A 82 4.81 2.03 -3.57
N GLY A 83 5.67 1.02 -3.40
CA GLY A 83 5.67 -0.21 -4.20
C GLY A 83 6.33 -0.10 -5.58
N SER A 84 6.75 1.09 -5.99
CA SER A 84 7.49 1.31 -7.24
C SER A 84 8.98 1.42 -6.97
N THR A 85 9.82 0.80 -7.80
CA THR A 85 11.28 0.91 -7.74
C THR A 85 11.81 1.86 -8.79
N GLY A 86 12.91 2.54 -8.48
CA GLY A 86 13.58 3.44 -9.40
C GLY A 86 14.79 4.10 -8.75
N TYR A 87 15.42 5.01 -9.49
CA TYR A 87 16.66 5.68 -9.09
C TYR A 87 16.40 7.17 -8.81
N VAL A 88 17.00 7.66 -7.73
CA VAL A 88 17.05 9.09 -7.40
C VAL A 88 18.50 9.54 -7.28
N SER A 89 18.79 10.83 -7.52
CA SER A 89 20.12 11.37 -7.24
C SER A 89 20.40 11.32 -5.73
N SER A 90 21.59 10.83 -5.38
CA SER A 90 22.04 10.73 -3.98
C SER A 90 22.11 12.08 -3.26
N ASP A 91 22.28 13.19 -3.99
CA ASP A 91 22.34 14.55 -3.44
C ASP A 91 21.03 14.99 -2.75
N TYR A 92 19.93 14.32 -3.06
CA TYR A 92 18.59 14.67 -2.58
C TYR A 92 18.02 13.64 -1.62
N LEU A 93 18.84 12.75 -1.08
CA LEU A 93 18.43 11.76 -0.09
C LEU A 93 19.36 11.79 1.12
N ILE A 94 18.82 12.00 2.30
CA ILE A 94 19.52 11.78 3.56
C ILE A 94 19.28 10.31 3.92
N LEU A 95 20.38 9.55 4.05
CA LEU A 95 20.32 8.16 4.49
C LEU A 95 20.38 8.10 6.00
N ASP A 96 19.58 7.23 6.58
CA ASP A 96 19.73 6.75 7.93
C ASP A 96 20.12 5.27 7.86
N GLN A 97 21.36 4.97 8.20
CA GLN A 97 21.89 3.60 8.18
C GLN A 97 21.74 2.89 9.53
N ASP A 98 21.63 3.66 10.61
CA ASP A 98 21.58 3.14 11.96
C ASP A 98 20.18 3.23 12.62
N ASN A 99 19.43 4.25 12.27
CA ASN A 99 18.08 4.47 12.74
C ASN A 99 17.18 4.86 11.58
N ILE A 100 16.23 4.03 11.26
CA ILE A 100 15.16 4.45 10.38
C ILE A 100 14.44 5.58 11.10
N PHE A 101 14.33 6.75 10.46
CA PHE A 101 13.48 7.83 10.96
C PHE A 101 12.17 7.21 11.42
N THR A 102 11.67 7.59 12.59
CA THR A 102 10.37 7.13 13.06
C THR A 102 9.39 7.24 11.90
N THR A 103 9.13 6.12 11.30
CA THR A 103 8.32 6.04 10.09
C THR A 103 7.34 4.89 10.22
N TYR A 104 6.51 4.72 9.25
CA TYR A 104 5.49 3.69 9.24
C TYR A 104 5.70 2.78 8.03
N GLY A 105 5.36 1.51 8.19
CA GLY A 105 5.28 0.54 7.11
C GLY A 105 3.83 0.13 6.90
N ARG A 106 3.36 0.16 5.67
CA ARG A 106 2.02 -0.31 5.30
C ARG A 106 2.13 -1.60 4.50
N VAL A 107 1.29 -2.57 4.83
CA VAL A 107 1.11 -3.79 4.02
C VAL A 107 0.39 -3.40 2.72
N PRO A 108 1.03 -3.54 1.54
CA PRO A 108 0.40 -3.13 0.29
C PRO A 108 -0.70 -4.09 -0.14
N GLU A 109 -0.52 -5.40 0.04
CA GLU A 109 -1.47 -6.44 -0.37
C GLU A 109 -1.30 -7.72 0.47
N GLY A 110 -2.31 -8.59 0.47
CA GLY A 110 -2.29 -9.89 1.13
C GLY A 110 -2.22 -9.83 2.64
N THR A 111 -1.66 -10.87 3.23
CA THR A 111 -1.44 -11.03 4.67
C THR A 111 0.03 -11.30 4.93
N VAL A 112 0.62 -10.62 5.90
CA VAL A 112 2.04 -10.65 6.21
C VAL A 112 2.25 -11.14 7.64
N ASN A 113 3.26 -11.99 7.86
CA ASN A 113 3.65 -12.46 9.19
C ASN A 113 4.56 -11.45 9.89
N VAL A 114 4.25 -11.16 11.14
CA VAL A 114 5.17 -10.50 12.10
C VAL A 114 5.87 -11.59 12.88
N ARG A 115 7.20 -11.63 12.81
CA ARG A 115 8.00 -12.74 13.35
C ARG A 115 8.81 -12.36 14.56
N ALA A 116 9.14 -13.35 15.40
CA ALA A 116 9.93 -13.16 16.61
C ALA A 116 11.40 -12.77 16.32
N ALA A 117 11.92 -13.12 15.14
CA ALA A 117 13.27 -12.76 14.71
C ALA A 117 13.31 -12.46 13.19
N ALA A 118 14.35 -11.77 12.74
CA ALA A 118 14.57 -11.36 11.35
C ALA A 118 14.97 -12.55 10.45
N THR A 119 14.12 -13.57 10.39
CA THR A 119 14.29 -14.78 9.59
C THR A 119 12.94 -15.43 9.28
N THR A 120 12.83 -16.08 8.13
CA THR A 120 11.62 -16.82 7.72
C THR A 120 11.36 -18.07 8.55
N GLU A 121 12.36 -18.58 9.26
CA GLU A 121 12.28 -19.78 10.10
C GLU A 121 11.75 -19.49 11.52
N SER A 122 11.72 -18.23 11.92
CA SER A 122 11.26 -17.88 13.26
C SER A 122 9.72 -17.95 13.37
N GLU A 123 9.26 -18.11 14.62
CA GLU A 123 7.84 -18.13 14.95
C GLU A 123 7.11 -16.86 14.44
N SER A 124 5.90 -17.04 13.94
CA SER A 124 4.98 -15.94 13.63
C SER A 124 4.23 -15.54 14.89
N LEU A 125 4.49 -14.34 15.38
CA LEU A 125 3.83 -13.76 16.56
C LEU A 125 2.44 -13.22 16.24
N ALA A 126 2.26 -12.73 15.01
CA ALA A 126 1.00 -12.17 14.52
C ALA A 126 0.96 -12.21 13.00
N THR A 127 -0.23 -12.00 12.45
CA THR A 127 -0.45 -11.70 11.03
C THR A 127 -1.11 -10.34 10.88
N ILE A 128 -0.71 -9.59 9.86
CA ILE A 128 -1.24 -8.28 9.52
C ILE A 128 -1.70 -8.27 8.06
N ASP A 129 -2.89 -7.73 7.83
CA ASP A 129 -3.53 -7.73 6.51
C ASP A 129 -3.23 -6.45 5.72
N ALA A 130 -3.52 -6.50 4.42
CA ALA A 130 -3.41 -5.36 3.52
C ALA A 130 -4.08 -4.10 4.09
N GLY A 131 -3.38 -2.97 3.99
CA GLY A 131 -3.78 -1.68 4.54
C GLY A 131 -3.39 -1.48 6.01
N THR A 132 -2.94 -2.53 6.73
CA THR A 132 -2.41 -2.37 8.09
C THR A 132 -1.14 -1.54 8.06
N VAL A 133 -1.06 -0.57 8.99
CA VAL A 133 0.12 0.25 9.21
C VAL A 133 0.76 -0.13 10.54
N VAL A 134 2.07 -0.28 10.51
CA VAL A 134 2.91 -0.57 11.68
C VAL A 134 3.93 0.55 11.85
N THR A 135 4.37 0.79 13.08
CA THR A 135 5.53 1.65 13.32
C THR A 135 6.79 0.86 12.94
N VAL A 136 7.69 1.49 12.19
CA VAL A 136 9.00 0.93 11.85
C VAL A 136 10.02 1.57 12.78
N ASN A 137 10.66 0.74 13.60
CA ASN A 137 11.62 1.15 14.63
C ASN A 137 13.08 1.00 14.17
N GLY A 138 13.32 0.11 13.19
CA GLY A 138 14.67 -0.18 12.72
C GLY A 138 14.69 -1.12 11.51
N LEU A 139 15.90 -1.41 11.02
CA LEU A 139 16.16 -2.37 9.96
C LEU A 139 17.31 -3.31 10.37
N VAL A 140 17.07 -4.62 10.31
CA VAL A 140 18.05 -5.65 10.63
C VAL A 140 18.08 -6.68 9.51
N ASN A 141 19.20 -6.78 8.78
CA ASN A 141 19.38 -7.76 7.70
C ASN A 141 18.23 -7.82 6.69
N GLY A 142 17.73 -6.68 6.27
CA GLY A 142 16.61 -6.58 5.32
C GLY A 142 15.22 -6.80 5.94
N TRP A 143 15.10 -6.86 7.26
CA TRP A 143 13.84 -6.97 7.99
C TRP A 143 13.59 -5.69 8.79
N TYR A 144 12.41 -5.14 8.69
CA TYR A 144 11.97 -4.05 9.55
C TYR A 144 11.64 -4.58 10.94
N ASP A 145 12.23 -3.98 11.96
CA ASP A 145 11.76 -4.07 13.33
C ASP A 145 10.50 -3.22 13.45
N VAL A 146 9.39 -3.81 13.83
CA VAL A 146 8.09 -3.16 13.80
C VAL A 146 7.35 -3.29 15.14
N THR A 147 6.54 -2.26 15.43
CA THR A 147 5.51 -2.31 16.47
C THR A 147 4.15 -2.23 15.82
N CYS A 148 3.34 -3.26 16.00
CA CYS A 148 1.97 -3.33 15.52
C CYS A 148 1.00 -2.53 16.40
N GLN A 149 -0.19 -2.26 15.87
CA GLN A 149 -1.31 -1.81 16.67
C GLN A 149 -1.53 -2.83 17.82
N TYR A 150 -1.75 -2.38 19.03
CA TYR A 150 -1.84 -3.18 20.28
C TYR A 150 -0.51 -3.67 20.86
N GLY A 151 0.64 -3.19 20.38
CA GLY A 151 1.93 -3.34 21.03
C GLY A 151 2.67 -4.66 20.73
N THR A 152 2.23 -5.48 19.78
CA THR A 152 3.03 -6.62 19.33
C THR A 152 4.27 -6.10 18.60
N GLU A 153 5.45 -6.46 19.10
CA GLU A 153 6.75 -6.15 18.50
C GLU A 153 7.28 -7.37 17.75
N GLY A 154 7.99 -7.14 16.65
CA GLY A 154 8.59 -8.23 15.88
C GLY A 154 9.18 -7.73 14.56
N TYR A 155 9.41 -8.67 13.66
CA TYR A 155 10.12 -8.42 12.40
C TYR A 155 9.24 -8.75 11.19
N VAL A 156 9.27 -7.86 10.19
CA VAL A 156 8.62 -8.05 8.88
C VAL A 156 9.66 -7.84 7.80
N ARG A 157 9.69 -8.72 6.79
CA ARG A 157 10.57 -8.55 5.62
C ARG A 157 10.28 -7.20 4.96
N SER A 158 11.32 -6.47 4.61
CA SER A 158 11.20 -5.10 4.10
C SER A 158 10.52 -5.01 2.72
N ASP A 159 10.59 -6.05 1.92
CA ASP A 159 9.91 -6.16 0.62
C ASP A 159 8.38 -6.36 0.75
N LEU A 160 7.90 -6.72 1.94
CA LEU A 160 6.47 -6.90 2.23
C LEU A 160 5.80 -5.65 2.82
N LEU A 161 6.57 -4.60 3.10
CA LEU A 161 6.04 -3.33 3.58
C LEU A 161 6.46 -2.19 2.66
N VAL A 162 5.56 -1.24 2.49
CA VAL A 162 5.84 0.04 1.83
C VAL A 162 6.00 1.10 2.91
N LEU A 163 7.13 1.81 2.92
CA LEU A 163 7.32 2.91 3.87
C LEU A 163 6.35 4.06 3.54
N THR A 164 5.76 4.61 4.58
CA THR A 164 4.78 5.69 4.49
C THR A 164 4.97 6.69 5.63
N SER A 165 4.68 7.95 5.38
CA SER A 165 4.61 8.99 6.42
C SER A 165 3.28 9.01 7.17
N ASN A 166 2.32 8.18 6.76
CA ASN A 166 0.97 8.15 7.31
C ASN A 166 0.83 7.07 8.37
N ALA A 167 0.63 7.48 9.63
CA ALA A 167 0.42 6.60 10.79
C ALA A 167 -0.93 5.89 10.80
N THR A 168 -1.85 6.25 9.93
CA THR A 168 -3.21 5.72 9.94
C THR A 168 -3.29 4.43 9.14
N SER A 169 -3.74 3.35 9.78
CA SER A 169 -4.01 2.09 9.10
C SER A 169 -5.40 2.08 8.48
N GLY A 170 -5.56 1.26 7.44
CA GLY A 170 -6.85 1.00 6.83
C GLY A 170 -6.97 1.46 5.38
N LYS A 171 -8.11 1.07 4.79
CA LYS A 171 -8.41 1.32 3.36
C LYS A 171 -8.43 2.83 3.03
N GLY A 172 -8.86 3.67 3.97
CA GLY A 172 -8.89 5.12 3.78
C GLY A 172 -7.51 5.73 3.56
N SER A 173 -6.50 5.30 4.32
CA SER A 173 -5.11 5.75 4.13
C SER A 173 -4.55 5.33 2.78
N SER A 174 -4.84 4.09 2.33
CA SER A 174 -4.43 3.61 1.01
C SER A 174 -5.10 4.42 -0.12
N ILE A 175 -6.36 4.83 0.06
CA ILE A 175 -7.06 5.73 -0.86
C ILE A 175 -6.33 7.07 -0.95
N VAL A 176 -5.95 7.67 0.18
CA VAL A 176 -5.20 8.95 0.24
C VAL A 176 -3.85 8.82 -0.46
N GLU A 177 -3.07 7.78 -0.19
CA GLU A 177 -1.78 7.57 -0.84
C GLU A 177 -1.91 7.42 -2.35
N THR A 178 -2.91 6.64 -2.81
CA THR A 178 -3.20 6.51 -4.23
C THR A 178 -3.60 7.86 -4.83
N ALA A 179 -4.41 8.64 -4.14
CA ALA A 179 -4.78 9.99 -4.57
C ALA A 179 -3.55 10.92 -4.68
N LEU A 180 -2.65 10.88 -3.70
CA LEU A 180 -1.41 11.68 -3.68
C LEU A 180 -0.45 11.29 -4.82
N SER A 181 -0.43 10.05 -5.28
CA SER A 181 0.39 9.62 -6.42
C SER A 181 0.01 10.28 -7.75
N HIS A 182 -1.19 10.87 -7.81
CA HIS A 182 -1.69 11.61 -8.97
C HIS A 182 -1.58 13.14 -8.84
N LEU A 183 -0.87 13.65 -7.82
CA LEU A 183 -0.61 15.09 -7.71
C LEU A 183 0.09 15.62 -8.96
N GLY A 184 -0.35 16.81 -9.42
CA GLY A 184 0.18 17.44 -10.63
C GLY A 184 -0.45 16.94 -11.93
N THR A 185 -1.33 15.93 -11.90
CA THR A 185 -2.12 15.54 -13.08
C THR A 185 -3.02 16.71 -13.49
N ARG A 186 -3.01 17.04 -14.79
CA ARG A 186 -3.78 18.17 -15.34
C ARG A 186 -5.28 18.00 -15.14
N TYR A 187 -5.97 19.11 -14.92
CA TYR A 187 -7.43 19.14 -14.93
C TYR A 187 -7.96 19.03 -16.37
N VAL A 188 -8.87 18.10 -16.61
CA VAL A 188 -9.56 17.92 -17.88
C VAL A 188 -11.06 17.74 -17.58
N TYR A 189 -11.90 18.67 -18.04
CA TYR A 189 -13.35 18.56 -17.86
C TYR A 189 -13.88 17.26 -18.49
N GLY A 190 -14.62 16.46 -17.70
CA GLY A 190 -15.08 15.13 -18.09
C GLY A 190 -13.97 14.06 -18.08
N GLY A 191 -12.76 14.39 -17.62
CA GLY A 191 -11.63 13.46 -17.53
C GLY A 191 -11.75 12.53 -16.32
N ALA A 192 -11.42 11.24 -16.53
CA ALA A 192 -11.49 10.20 -15.50
C ALA A 192 -10.37 9.15 -15.66
N SER A 193 -9.18 9.59 -16.07
CA SER A 193 -8.02 8.72 -16.28
C SER A 193 -6.71 9.44 -15.90
N ALA A 194 -5.62 8.70 -15.77
CA ALA A 194 -4.30 9.28 -15.47
C ALA A 194 -3.81 10.33 -16.50
N GLY A 195 -4.42 10.41 -17.67
CA GLY A 195 -4.16 11.44 -18.67
C GLY A 195 -4.80 12.81 -18.35
N GLY A 196 -5.68 12.89 -17.37
CA GLY A 196 -6.34 14.09 -16.87
C GLY A 196 -7.67 13.78 -16.19
N PHE A 197 -7.97 14.54 -15.15
CA PHE A 197 -9.16 14.38 -14.31
C PHE A 197 -9.98 15.65 -14.23
N ASP A 198 -11.32 15.51 -14.14
CA ASP A 198 -12.11 16.49 -13.40
C ASP A 198 -12.27 16.03 -11.93
N CYS A 199 -12.94 16.84 -11.09
CA CYS A 199 -13.07 16.58 -9.67
C CYS A 199 -13.73 15.22 -9.38
N SER A 200 -14.86 14.93 -10.01
CA SER A 200 -15.61 13.69 -9.79
C SER A 200 -15.02 12.49 -10.53
N GLY A 201 -14.34 12.72 -11.65
CA GLY A 201 -13.59 11.69 -12.38
C GLY A 201 -12.36 11.25 -11.61
N PHE A 202 -11.70 12.16 -10.90
CA PHE A 202 -10.59 11.84 -9.99
C PHE A 202 -11.06 10.92 -8.85
N THR A 203 -12.07 11.34 -8.10
CA THR A 203 -12.60 10.52 -7.00
C THR A 203 -13.09 9.16 -7.51
N MET A 204 -13.82 9.12 -8.63
CA MET A 204 -14.27 7.89 -9.27
C MET A 204 -13.10 6.96 -9.64
N TYR A 205 -12.05 7.50 -10.25
CA TYR A 205 -10.87 6.73 -10.66
C TYR A 205 -10.13 6.12 -9.48
N ILE A 206 -9.90 6.91 -8.42
CA ILE A 206 -9.22 6.45 -7.21
C ILE A 206 -10.05 5.36 -6.52
N TYR A 207 -11.31 5.63 -6.21
CA TYR A 207 -12.17 4.69 -5.48
C TYR A 207 -12.45 3.38 -6.23
N LYS A 208 -12.43 3.41 -7.57
CA LYS A 208 -12.57 2.21 -8.40
C LYS A 208 -11.46 1.18 -8.13
N GLN A 209 -10.24 1.62 -7.84
CA GLN A 209 -9.10 0.75 -7.52
C GLN A 209 -9.30 -0.01 -6.19
N PHE A 210 -10.18 0.52 -5.32
CA PHE A 210 -10.55 -0.10 -4.04
C PHE A 210 -11.91 -0.81 -4.07
N GLY A 211 -12.46 -1.04 -5.27
CA GLY A 211 -13.70 -1.78 -5.48
C GLY A 211 -14.99 -0.96 -5.34
N TYR A 212 -14.90 0.36 -5.26
CA TYR A 212 -16.07 1.24 -5.21
C TYR A 212 -16.38 1.85 -6.58
N ASN A 213 -17.63 1.77 -7.01
CA ASN A 213 -18.09 2.35 -8.28
C ASN A 213 -18.82 3.66 -8.02
N LEU A 214 -18.11 4.76 -7.99
CA LEU A 214 -18.70 6.09 -7.85
C LEU A 214 -19.21 6.62 -9.19
N PRO A 215 -20.34 7.35 -9.22
CA PRO A 215 -20.81 8.02 -10.45
C PRO A 215 -19.88 9.19 -10.82
N HIS A 216 -19.76 9.48 -12.14
CA HIS A 216 -18.99 10.60 -12.66
C HIS A 216 -19.76 11.93 -12.55
N SER A 217 -20.08 12.33 -11.33
CA SER A 217 -20.71 13.61 -10.99
C SER A 217 -20.63 13.86 -9.50
N ALA A 218 -20.08 14.98 -9.08
CA ALA A 218 -19.95 15.34 -7.66
C ALA A 218 -21.32 15.32 -6.94
N THR A 219 -22.35 15.90 -7.56
CA THR A 219 -23.71 15.85 -7.02
C THR A 219 -24.25 14.43 -6.89
N SER A 220 -24.01 13.57 -7.90
CA SER A 220 -24.46 12.17 -7.84
C SER A 220 -23.67 11.37 -6.79
N GLN A 221 -22.39 11.63 -6.61
CA GLN A 221 -21.60 11.03 -5.53
C GLN A 221 -22.15 11.42 -4.15
N TRP A 222 -22.43 12.71 -3.93
CA TRP A 222 -23.05 13.20 -2.70
C TRP A 222 -24.42 12.57 -2.41
N LEU A 223 -25.20 12.34 -3.44
CA LEU A 223 -26.56 11.79 -3.34
C LEU A 223 -26.62 10.27 -3.41
N SER A 224 -25.51 9.59 -3.69
CA SER A 224 -25.47 8.14 -3.96
C SER A 224 -25.92 7.26 -2.79
N GLY A 225 -25.84 7.76 -1.55
CA GLY A 225 -26.14 6.97 -0.34
C GLY A 225 -25.12 5.84 -0.09
N MET A 226 -23.98 5.83 -0.77
CA MET A 226 -22.95 4.79 -0.63
C MET A 226 -22.12 4.93 0.64
N GLY A 227 -22.29 5.99 1.42
CA GLY A 227 -21.59 6.24 2.67
C GLY A 227 -22.41 7.03 3.67
N THR A 228 -21.89 7.13 4.89
CA THR A 228 -22.47 7.94 5.95
C THR A 228 -22.04 9.40 5.75
N LYS A 229 -22.98 10.33 5.85
CA LYS A 229 -22.65 11.77 5.75
C LYS A 229 -22.07 12.26 7.07
N ILE A 230 -20.94 12.93 6.97
CA ILE A 230 -20.24 13.60 8.07
C ILE A 230 -20.44 15.10 7.90
N TYR A 231 -20.75 15.80 8.98
CA TYR A 231 -21.02 17.24 8.98
C TYR A 231 -20.02 18.05 9.82
N SER A 232 -19.07 17.37 10.47
CA SER A 232 -18.01 18.00 11.26
C SER A 232 -16.63 17.66 10.68
N ILE A 233 -15.79 18.68 10.48
CA ILE A 233 -14.40 18.50 10.04
C ILE A 233 -13.61 17.63 11.02
N SER A 234 -13.93 17.68 12.32
CA SER A 234 -13.25 16.89 13.36
C SER A 234 -13.55 15.38 13.28
N GLU A 235 -14.57 14.99 12.53
CA GLU A 235 -14.94 13.57 12.34
C GLU A 235 -14.37 12.97 11.05
N LEU A 236 -13.75 13.80 10.19
CA LEU A 236 -13.18 13.34 8.93
C LEU A 236 -12.04 12.35 9.17
N GLN A 237 -12.05 11.28 8.39
CA GLN A 237 -11.04 10.25 8.37
C GLN A 237 -10.29 10.27 7.03
N PRO A 238 -9.03 9.84 6.98
CA PRO A 238 -8.32 9.66 5.71
C PRO A 238 -9.15 8.81 4.74
N GLY A 239 -9.25 9.29 3.49
CA GLY A 239 -10.03 8.63 2.45
C GLY A 239 -11.50 9.03 2.40
N ASP A 240 -11.98 9.89 3.27
CA ASP A 240 -13.33 10.42 3.14
C ASP A 240 -13.47 11.33 1.92
N LEU A 241 -14.63 11.28 1.28
CA LEU A 241 -14.97 12.21 0.21
C LEU A 241 -15.39 13.56 0.79
N VAL A 242 -14.78 14.62 0.32
CA VAL A 242 -15.15 16.00 0.68
C VAL A 242 -15.91 16.65 -0.46
N PHE A 243 -17.03 17.28 -0.13
CA PHE A 243 -17.89 17.93 -1.13
C PHE A 243 -18.03 19.42 -0.83
N PHE A 244 -17.86 20.22 -1.88
CA PHE A 244 -17.92 21.67 -1.79
C PHE A 244 -19.12 22.18 -2.57
N ASN A 245 -19.76 23.19 -2.01
CA ASN A 245 -20.85 23.90 -2.66
C ASN A 245 -20.44 25.33 -2.98
N ASP A 246 -20.15 25.61 -4.24
CA ASP A 246 -19.96 26.98 -4.74
C ASP A 246 -21.27 27.43 -5.43
N PRO A 247 -22.06 28.31 -4.79
CA PRO A 247 -23.33 28.76 -5.36
C PRO A 247 -23.22 29.39 -6.74
N SER A 248 -22.06 29.96 -7.10
CA SER A 248 -21.81 30.56 -8.40
C SER A 248 -21.68 29.51 -9.53
N ARG A 249 -21.32 28.29 -9.17
CA ARG A 249 -21.02 27.19 -10.09
C ARG A 249 -22.07 26.07 -10.08
N ASN A 250 -22.77 25.89 -8.97
CA ASN A 250 -23.64 24.72 -8.79
C ASN A 250 -24.97 24.79 -9.55
N LYS A 251 -25.42 25.98 -9.96
CA LYS A 251 -26.69 26.19 -10.70
C LYS A 251 -27.87 25.41 -10.09
N GLY A 252 -28.00 25.42 -8.76
CA GLY A 252 -29.06 24.71 -8.02
C GLY A 252 -28.79 23.23 -7.74
N LYS A 253 -27.58 22.72 -8.03
CA LYS A 253 -27.17 21.37 -7.65
C LYS A 253 -26.73 21.31 -6.18
N ALA A 254 -26.74 20.12 -5.57
CA ALA A 254 -26.37 19.92 -4.17
C ALA A 254 -24.90 20.23 -3.88
N CYS A 255 -23.99 19.99 -4.82
CA CYS A 255 -22.59 20.36 -4.72
C CYS A 255 -22.00 20.61 -6.12
N SER A 256 -20.89 21.34 -6.16
CA SER A 256 -20.20 21.76 -7.39
C SER A 256 -18.83 21.11 -7.56
N HIS A 257 -18.25 20.57 -6.50
CA HIS A 257 -16.90 19.99 -6.49
C HIS A 257 -16.79 18.84 -5.50
N ALA A 258 -15.91 17.87 -5.80
CA ALA A 258 -15.58 16.73 -4.95
C ALA A 258 -14.06 16.60 -4.81
N GLY A 259 -13.61 16.11 -3.67
CA GLY A 259 -12.21 15.78 -3.37
C GLY A 259 -12.11 14.59 -2.41
N ILE A 260 -10.88 14.22 -2.08
CA ILE A 260 -10.52 13.17 -1.10
C ILE A 260 -9.66 13.83 -0.03
#